data_5185445d524bf91a27c422265971a032
#
_entry.id   5185445d524bf91a27c422265971a032
#
_cell.length_a   1.000
_cell.length_b   1.000
_cell.length_c   1.000
_cell.angle_alpha   90.00
_cell.angle_beta   90.00
_cell.angle_gamma   90.00
#
_symmetry.space_group_name_H-M   'P 1'
#
loop_
_entity.id
_entity.type
_entity.pdbx_description
1 polymer ?
#
loop_
_entity_poly.entity_id
_entity_poly.type
_entity_poly.pdbx_seq_one_letter_code
_entity_poly.pdbx_strand_id
1 'polypeptide(L)'
;MLRIRLGYPQPVEEIVILDEQKRSHPIDELDVVCTVEELREMQAAVREIYVDPTVSDYIVRLVNGTRNHPDIYLGASPRGSIALYRAGQALAGLLGRDYVIPDDVKALAEAALAHRLIIKTSSSIHDVLPAQVVRELLDTTSVGAVTPTAPGRGPREVETRAQA
;
A
#
# COMPACT_ATOMS: atom_id res chain seq x y z
N MET A 1 1.38 0.20 -7.03
CA MET A 1 0.84 0.34 -5.67
C MET A 1 1.96 0.41 -4.64
N LEU A 2 2.87 -0.51 -4.64
CA LEU A 2 4.05 -0.56 -3.78
C LEU A 2 5.30 -0.12 -4.55
N ARG A 3 6.27 0.49 -3.87
CA ARG A 3 7.62 0.75 -4.38
C ARG A 3 8.60 -0.14 -3.64
N ILE A 4 9.30 -0.97 -4.39
CA ILE A 4 10.40 -1.81 -3.89
C ILE A 4 11.72 -1.36 -4.50
N ARG A 5 12.82 -1.69 -3.85
CA ARG A 5 14.18 -1.43 -4.35
C ARG A 5 14.89 -2.77 -4.41
N LEU A 6 15.38 -3.13 -5.59
CA LEU A 6 16.15 -4.36 -5.79
C LEU A 6 17.64 -4.17 -5.45
N GLY A 7 18.13 -2.92 -5.48
CA GLY A 7 19.56 -2.63 -5.36
C GLY A 7 20.35 -2.96 -6.63
N TYR A 8 21.65 -3.02 -6.50
CA TYR A 8 22.57 -3.45 -7.55
C TYR A 8 23.08 -4.86 -7.22
N PRO A 9 23.33 -5.69 -8.25
CA PRO A 9 23.98 -6.98 -8.05
C PRO A 9 25.41 -6.80 -7.55
N GLN A 10 25.94 -7.83 -6.88
CA GLN A 10 27.37 -7.87 -6.57
C GLN A 10 28.17 -8.12 -7.87
N PRO A 11 29.45 -7.70 -7.94
CA PRO A 11 30.26 -7.86 -9.16
C PRO A 11 30.31 -9.30 -9.71
N VAL A 12 30.28 -10.28 -8.81
CA VAL A 12 30.26 -11.71 -9.20
C VAL A 12 28.92 -12.09 -9.87
N GLU A 13 27.82 -11.56 -9.35
CA GLU A 13 26.47 -11.77 -9.91
C GLU A 13 26.33 -11.05 -11.27
N GLU A 14 26.96 -9.88 -11.42
CA GLU A 14 26.97 -9.15 -12.69
C GLU A 14 27.71 -9.91 -13.77
N ILE A 15 28.82 -10.63 -13.45
CA ILE A 15 29.52 -11.52 -14.37
C ILE A 15 28.58 -12.67 -14.82
N VAL A 16 27.82 -13.26 -13.91
CA VAL A 16 26.84 -14.31 -14.22
C VAL A 16 25.77 -13.78 -15.18
N ILE A 17 25.23 -12.60 -14.92
CA ILE A 17 24.26 -11.95 -15.80
C ILE A 17 24.81 -11.77 -17.22
N LEU A 18 26.09 -11.36 -17.36
CA LEU A 18 26.73 -11.21 -18.65
C LEU A 18 26.93 -12.56 -19.36
N ASP A 19 27.29 -13.59 -18.60
CA ASP A 19 27.52 -14.93 -19.14
C ASP A 19 26.22 -15.58 -19.63
N GLU A 20 25.14 -15.39 -18.92
CA GLU A 20 23.81 -15.93 -19.29
C GLU A 20 23.26 -15.28 -20.57
N GLN A 21 23.62 -14.02 -20.83
CA GLN A 21 23.18 -13.30 -22.04
C GLN A 21 24.03 -13.52 -23.28
N LYS A 22 25.07 -14.39 -23.23
CA LYS A 22 25.96 -14.63 -24.36
C LYS A 22 25.27 -15.22 -25.60
N ARG A 23 24.20 -15.99 -25.42
CA ARG A 23 23.54 -16.75 -26.52
C ARG A 23 22.08 -16.41 -26.68
N SER A 24 21.34 -16.30 -25.58
CA SER A 24 19.91 -16.00 -25.53
C SER A 24 19.63 -15.14 -24.29
N HIS A 25 18.57 -14.35 -24.33
CA HIS A 25 18.14 -13.64 -23.13
C HIS A 25 17.38 -14.61 -22.23
N PRO A 26 17.69 -14.74 -20.91
CA PRO A 26 17.01 -15.69 -20.02
C PRO A 26 15.48 -15.55 -20.01
N ILE A 27 14.94 -14.38 -20.37
CA ILE A 27 13.49 -14.16 -20.49
C ILE A 27 12.83 -15.05 -21.56
N ASP A 28 13.58 -15.45 -22.58
CA ASP A 28 13.08 -16.28 -23.69
C ASP A 28 12.90 -17.76 -23.26
N GLU A 29 13.48 -18.12 -22.12
CA GLU A 29 13.42 -19.47 -21.54
C GLU A 29 12.37 -19.58 -20.42
N LEU A 30 11.62 -18.48 -20.15
CA LEU A 30 10.59 -18.49 -19.11
C LEU A 30 9.33 -19.22 -19.58
N ASP A 31 8.94 -20.22 -18.81
CA ASP A 31 7.68 -20.91 -18.99
C ASP A 31 6.49 -20.13 -18.40
N VAL A 32 5.30 -20.46 -18.89
CA VAL A 32 4.04 -19.91 -18.36
C VAL A 32 3.79 -20.47 -16.96
N VAL A 33 3.70 -19.60 -15.95
CA VAL A 33 3.46 -20.00 -14.55
C VAL A 33 1.96 -20.11 -14.25
N CYS A 34 1.14 -19.24 -14.84
CA CYS A 34 -0.31 -19.27 -14.71
C CYS A 34 -0.98 -18.67 -15.94
N THR A 35 -2.22 -19.03 -16.18
CA THR A 35 -3.05 -18.46 -17.23
C THR A 35 -3.62 -17.11 -16.83
N VAL A 36 -4.13 -16.35 -17.81
CA VAL A 36 -4.80 -15.07 -17.56
C VAL A 36 -6.07 -15.28 -16.74
N GLU A 37 -6.77 -16.38 -16.99
CA GLU A 37 -8.00 -16.76 -16.27
C GLU A 37 -7.70 -17.04 -14.80
N GLU A 38 -6.70 -17.85 -14.49
CA GLU A 38 -6.26 -18.13 -13.12
C GLU A 38 -5.83 -16.86 -12.40
N LEU A 39 -5.11 -15.96 -13.08
CA LEU A 39 -4.73 -14.66 -12.48
C LEU A 39 -5.95 -13.82 -12.13
N ARG A 40 -6.97 -13.79 -12.99
CA ARG A 40 -8.22 -13.07 -12.72
C ARG A 40 -9.00 -13.66 -11.56
N GLU A 41 -9.04 -14.98 -11.44
CA GLU A 41 -9.66 -15.67 -10.32
C GLU A 41 -8.93 -15.34 -9.01
N MET A 42 -7.58 -15.38 -8.99
CA MET A 42 -6.79 -14.95 -7.83
C MET A 42 -7.07 -13.49 -7.45
N GLN A 43 -7.15 -12.59 -8.44
CA GLN A 43 -7.46 -11.17 -8.19
C GLN A 43 -8.89 -10.97 -7.64
N ALA A 44 -9.84 -11.79 -8.05
CA ALA A 44 -11.19 -11.77 -7.51
C ALA A 44 -11.20 -12.28 -6.07
N ALA A 45 -10.58 -13.42 -5.81
CA ALA A 45 -10.46 -14.01 -4.47
C ALA A 45 -9.82 -13.06 -3.45
N VAL A 46 -8.76 -12.35 -3.83
CA VAL A 46 -8.12 -11.33 -2.95
C VAL A 46 -9.09 -10.24 -2.53
N ARG A 47 -10.08 -9.88 -3.36
CA ARG A 47 -11.06 -8.84 -3.02
C ARG A 47 -12.07 -9.27 -1.98
N GLU A 48 -12.30 -10.57 -1.82
CA GLU A 48 -13.22 -11.15 -0.83
C GLU A 48 -12.58 -11.29 0.56
N ILE A 49 -11.25 -11.10 0.68
CA ILE A 49 -10.56 -11.15 1.96
C ILE A 49 -11.08 -10.05 2.89
N TYR A 50 -11.55 -10.46 4.06
CA TYR A 50 -12.20 -9.57 5.02
C TYR A 50 -11.22 -8.55 5.61
N VAL A 51 -11.67 -7.32 5.72
CA VAL A 51 -10.95 -6.24 6.41
C VAL A 51 -11.85 -5.66 7.47
N ASP A 52 -11.47 -5.86 8.73
CA ASP A 52 -12.23 -5.34 9.87
C ASP A 52 -12.30 -3.80 9.84
N PRO A 53 -13.43 -3.20 10.23
CA PRO A 53 -13.56 -1.74 10.34
C PRO A 53 -12.46 -1.10 11.20
N THR A 54 -11.95 -1.77 12.23
CA THR A 54 -10.83 -1.26 13.06
C THR A 54 -9.53 -1.15 12.27
N VAL A 55 -9.27 -2.12 11.39
CA VAL A 55 -8.10 -2.09 10.51
C VAL A 55 -8.25 -1.00 9.44
N SER A 56 -9.46 -0.83 8.91
CA SER A 56 -9.76 0.23 7.95
C SER A 56 -9.57 1.63 8.58
N ASP A 57 -10.04 1.83 9.81
CA ASP A 57 -9.83 3.05 10.58
C ASP A 57 -8.34 3.30 10.87
N TYR A 58 -7.61 2.24 11.25
CA TYR A 58 -6.15 2.32 11.45
C TYR A 58 -5.43 2.78 10.19
N ILE A 59 -5.76 2.23 9.00
CA ILE A 59 -5.21 2.66 7.72
C ILE A 59 -5.48 4.15 7.47
N VAL A 60 -6.72 4.59 7.70
CA VAL A 60 -7.11 6.00 7.49
C VAL A 60 -6.36 6.92 8.44
N ARG A 61 -6.23 6.58 9.72
CA ARG A 61 -5.49 7.37 10.70
C ARG A 61 -4.01 7.45 10.36
N LEU A 62 -3.40 6.34 9.96
CA LEU A 62 -2.00 6.30 9.52
C LEU A 62 -1.76 7.24 8.32
N VAL A 63 -2.61 7.13 7.29
CA VAL A 63 -2.50 8.00 6.10
C VAL A 63 -2.79 9.46 6.44
N ASN A 64 -3.77 9.73 7.30
CA ASN A 64 -4.07 11.10 7.74
C ASN A 64 -2.91 11.68 8.57
N GLY A 65 -2.24 10.88 9.39
CA GLY A 65 -1.03 11.26 10.12
C GLY A 65 0.04 11.84 9.19
N THR A 66 0.20 11.28 7.98
CA THR A 66 1.16 11.82 7.00
C THR A 66 0.84 13.25 6.55
N ARG A 67 -0.42 13.67 6.59
CA ARG A 67 -0.85 15.02 6.17
C ARG A 67 -0.65 16.06 7.27
N ASN A 68 -0.60 15.61 8.51
CA ASN A 68 -0.47 16.47 9.68
C ASN A 68 0.93 16.45 10.30
N HIS A 69 1.87 15.69 9.71
CA HIS A 69 3.23 15.57 10.22
C HIS A 69 4.03 16.87 10.01
N PRO A 70 4.78 17.35 11.01
CA PRO A 70 5.51 18.64 10.95
C PRO A 70 6.53 18.69 9.81
N ASP A 71 7.17 17.57 9.46
CA ASP A 71 8.21 17.49 8.42
C ASP A 71 7.67 17.24 7.02
N ILE A 72 6.38 16.98 6.87
CA ILE A 72 5.76 16.70 5.58
C ILE A 72 5.19 17.99 4.96
N TYR A 73 5.60 18.26 3.72
CA TYR A 73 4.99 19.30 2.89
C TYR A 73 3.70 18.80 2.23
N LEU A 74 3.74 17.60 1.65
CA LEU A 74 2.59 16.96 1.03
C LEU A 74 2.48 15.51 1.50
N GLY A 75 1.40 15.22 2.22
CA GLY A 75 1.07 13.87 2.71
C GLY A 75 0.40 12.99 1.65
N ALA A 76 0.22 11.73 1.99
CA ALA A 76 -0.40 10.77 1.10
C ALA A 76 -1.88 11.08 0.84
N SER A 77 -2.31 10.95 -0.42
CA SER A 77 -3.71 11.08 -0.83
C SER A 77 -4.53 9.84 -0.42
N PRO A 78 -5.88 9.85 -0.57
CA PRO A 78 -6.71 8.66 -0.36
C PRO A 78 -6.29 7.44 -1.18
N ARG A 79 -5.56 7.62 -2.29
CA ARG A 79 -4.93 6.51 -3.03
C ARG A 79 -3.91 5.73 -2.18
N GLY A 80 -3.30 6.38 -1.17
CA GLY A 80 -2.44 5.70 -0.20
C GLY A 80 -3.23 4.73 0.68
N SER A 81 -4.40 5.15 1.18
CA SER A 81 -5.29 4.27 1.96
C SER A 81 -5.77 3.08 1.13
N ILE A 82 -6.20 3.32 -0.12
CA ILE A 82 -6.62 2.24 -1.04
C ILE A 82 -5.46 1.28 -1.33
N ALA A 83 -4.24 1.81 -1.50
CA ALA A 83 -3.06 0.98 -1.74
C ALA A 83 -2.76 0.06 -0.55
N LEU A 84 -2.80 0.58 0.68
CA LEU A 84 -2.60 -0.23 1.90
C LEU A 84 -3.71 -1.26 2.08
N TYR A 85 -4.96 -0.87 1.89
CA TYR A 85 -6.12 -1.75 2.02
C TYR A 85 -5.99 -2.96 1.07
N ARG A 86 -5.75 -2.70 -0.23
CA ARG A 86 -5.62 -3.75 -1.25
C ARG A 86 -4.36 -4.59 -1.10
N ALA A 87 -3.23 -3.97 -0.74
CA ALA A 87 -2.00 -4.69 -0.51
C ALA A 87 -2.08 -5.56 0.76
N GLY A 88 -2.77 -5.08 1.81
CA GLY A 88 -3.06 -5.87 3.01
C GLY A 88 -3.90 -7.11 2.70
N GLN A 89 -4.96 -6.97 1.90
CA GLN A 89 -5.74 -8.12 1.42
C GLN A 89 -4.86 -9.12 0.66
N ALA A 90 -4.03 -8.64 -0.28
CA ALA A 90 -3.15 -9.51 -1.05
C ALA A 90 -2.12 -10.22 -0.16
N LEU A 91 -1.53 -9.53 0.82
CA LEU A 91 -0.58 -10.14 1.75
C LEU A 91 -1.25 -11.21 2.63
N ALA A 92 -2.45 -10.92 3.17
CA ALA A 92 -3.20 -11.89 3.95
C ALA A 92 -3.49 -13.16 3.14
N GLY A 93 -3.94 -13.01 1.88
CA GLY A 93 -4.18 -14.14 0.97
C GLY A 93 -2.94 -14.95 0.64
N LEU A 94 -1.81 -14.28 0.38
CA LEU A 94 -0.51 -14.95 0.16
C LEU A 94 -0.05 -15.74 1.39
N LEU A 95 -0.45 -15.33 2.60
CA LEU A 95 -0.18 -16.02 3.86
C LEU A 95 -1.28 -17.03 4.24
N GLY A 96 -2.22 -17.33 3.34
CA GLY A 96 -3.29 -18.31 3.52
C GLY A 96 -4.38 -17.88 4.50
N ARG A 97 -4.57 -16.57 4.71
CA ARG A 97 -5.59 -16.02 5.59
C ARG A 97 -6.72 -15.36 4.79
N ASP A 98 -7.94 -15.46 5.28
CA ASP A 98 -9.15 -14.84 4.74
C ASP A 98 -9.49 -13.50 5.40
N TYR A 99 -8.62 -12.98 6.27
CA TYR A 99 -8.75 -11.68 6.93
C TYR A 99 -7.41 -10.96 7.07
N VAL A 100 -7.48 -9.62 7.09
CA VAL A 100 -6.32 -8.72 7.27
C VAL A 100 -6.12 -8.41 8.75
N ILE A 101 -4.86 -8.42 9.19
CA ILE A 101 -4.46 -7.97 10.52
C ILE A 101 -3.67 -6.65 10.46
N PRO A 102 -3.60 -5.88 11.55
CA PRO A 102 -2.83 -4.62 11.57
C PRO A 102 -1.37 -4.77 11.18
N ASP A 103 -0.77 -5.93 11.47
CA ASP A 103 0.64 -6.17 11.15
C ASP A 103 0.89 -6.30 9.63
N ASP A 104 -0.10 -6.73 8.85
CA ASP A 104 -0.02 -6.69 7.39
C ASP A 104 0.09 -5.25 6.88
N VAL A 105 -0.69 -4.35 7.48
CA VAL A 105 -0.65 -2.91 7.16
C VAL A 105 0.71 -2.32 7.52
N LYS A 106 1.23 -2.64 8.70
CA LYS A 106 2.54 -2.16 9.17
C LYS A 106 3.67 -2.62 8.24
N ALA A 107 3.69 -3.91 7.88
CA ALA A 107 4.68 -4.50 6.99
C ALA A 107 4.73 -3.81 5.60
N LEU A 108 3.60 -3.33 5.12
CA LEU A 108 3.47 -2.72 3.79
C LEU A 108 3.55 -1.18 3.79
N ALA A 109 3.45 -0.55 4.97
CA ALA A 109 3.27 0.91 5.08
C ALA A 109 4.41 1.70 4.44
N GLU A 110 5.66 1.34 4.68
CA GLU A 110 6.81 2.03 4.08
C GLU A 110 6.79 1.91 2.55
N ALA A 111 6.63 0.71 2.02
CA ALA A 111 6.60 0.46 0.58
C ALA A 111 5.41 1.14 -0.12
N ALA A 112 4.27 1.28 0.60
CA ALA A 112 3.07 1.90 0.08
C ALA A 112 3.07 3.43 0.19
N LEU A 113 3.63 4.01 1.25
CA LEU A 113 3.47 5.43 1.57
C LEU A 113 4.70 6.28 1.32
N ALA A 114 5.92 5.79 1.62
CA ALA A 114 7.12 6.63 1.60
C ALA A 114 7.35 7.35 0.26
N HIS A 115 7.06 6.71 -0.87
CA HIS A 115 7.21 7.30 -2.19
C HIS A 115 6.09 8.30 -2.59
N ARG A 116 5.10 8.50 -1.71
CA ARG A 116 3.96 9.40 -1.89
C ARG A 116 4.05 10.65 -1.03
N LEU A 117 5.10 10.76 -0.21
CA LEU A 117 5.32 11.87 0.70
C LEU A 117 6.37 12.83 0.12
N ILE A 118 6.12 14.12 0.30
CA ILE A 118 7.10 15.16 0.00
C ILE A 118 7.49 15.79 1.33
N ILE A 119 8.78 15.69 1.67
CA ILE A 119 9.36 16.29 2.87
C ILE A 119 9.51 17.80 2.65
N LYS A 120 9.35 18.61 3.70
CA LYS A 120 9.67 20.03 3.69
C LYS A 120 11.16 20.25 3.44
N THR A 121 11.51 21.28 2.68
CA THR A 121 12.91 21.58 2.37
C THR A 121 13.76 21.77 3.63
N SER A 122 13.22 22.44 4.67
CA SER A 122 13.89 22.60 5.96
C SER A 122 14.24 21.27 6.61
N SER A 123 13.32 20.32 6.59
CA SER A 123 13.52 18.99 7.20
C SER A 123 14.42 18.09 6.33
N SER A 124 14.37 18.26 5.00
CA SER A 124 15.27 17.57 4.07
C SER A 124 16.75 17.95 4.27
N ILE A 125 17.03 19.20 4.68
CA ILE A 125 18.40 19.66 5.02
C ILE A 125 18.94 18.92 6.27
N HIS A 126 18.05 18.42 7.12
CA HIS A 126 18.39 17.62 8.31
C HIS A 126 18.29 16.11 8.06
N ASP A 127 18.39 15.67 6.80
CA ASP A 127 18.36 14.26 6.38
C ASP A 127 17.11 13.48 6.80
N VAL A 128 15.98 14.17 7.03
CA VAL A 128 14.71 13.49 7.30
C VAL A 128 14.22 12.78 6.04
N LEU A 129 14.08 11.46 6.12
CA LEU A 129 13.62 10.63 5.02
C LEU A 129 12.13 10.29 5.15
N PRO A 130 11.38 10.19 4.03
CA PRO A 130 9.97 9.76 4.06
C PRO A 130 9.73 8.43 4.79
N ALA A 131 10.68 7.49 4.68
CA ALA A 131 10.61 6.20 5.35
C ALA A 131 10.67 6.33 6.89
N GLN A 132 11.47 7.26 7.41
CA GLN A 132 11.55 7.53 8.85
C GLN A 132 10.22 8.06 9.37
N VAL A 133 9.63 9.03 8.68
CA VAL A 133 8.31 9.57 9.06
C VAL A 133 7.23 8.48 9.07
N VAL A 134 7.24 7.57 8.10
CA VAL A 134 6.29 6.44 8.11
C VAL A 134 6.49 5.55 9.33
N ARG A 135 7.74 5.26 9.73
CA ARG A 135 8.04 4.46 10.93
C ARG A 135 7.59 5.16 12.21
N GLU A 136 7.86 6.44 12.36
CA GLU A 136 7.38 7.24 13.50
C GLU A 136 5.84 7.23 13.62
N LEU A 137 5.15 7.33 12.48
CA LEU A 137 3.69 7.23 12.44
C LEU A 137 3.19 5.84 12.81
N LEU A 138 3.90 4.77 12.42
CA LEU A 138 3.56 3.40 12.83
C LEU A 138 3.70 3.21 14.34
N ASP A 139 4.74 3.79 14.94
CA ASP A 139 5.01 3.70 16.38
C ASP A 139 4.00 4.51 17.21
N THR A 140 3.52 5.63 16.67
CA THR A 140 2.61 6.53 17.37
C THR A 140 1.14 6.27 17.11
N THR A 141 0.79 5.59 16.00
CA THR A 141 -0.60 5.29 15.65
C THR A 141 -1.03 3.95 16.26
N SER A 142 -1.80 3.98 17.35
CA SER A 142 -2.36 2.76 17.95
C SER A 142 -3.48 2.16 17.09
N VAL A 143 -3.60 0.83 17.09
CA VAL A 143 -4.80 0.15 16.60
C VAL A 143 -5.90 0.35 17.66
N GLY A 144 -6.78 1.32 17.45
CA GLY A 144 -7.83 1.66 18.42
C GLY A 144 -9.04 0.75 18.34
N ALA A 145 -9.82 0.68 19.41
CA ALA A 145 -11.19 0.20 19.33
C ALA A 145 -12.04 1.14 18.46
N VAL A 146 -12.93 0.60 17.64
CA VAL A 146 -13.84 1.39 16.81
C VAL A 146 -14.65 2.31 17.73
N THR A 147 -14.48 3.62 17.59
CA THR A 147 -15.54 4.53 18.05
C THR A 147 -16.63 4.45 16.97
N PRO A 148 -17.86 3.99 17.31
CA PRO A 148 -18.92 3.92 16.31
C PRO A 148 -19.19 5.34 15.81
N THR A 149 -18.76 5.61 14.59
CA THR A 149 -19.17 6.83 13.89
C THR A 149 -20.64 6.67 13.57
N ALA A 150 -21.46 7.59 14.05
CA ALA A 150 -22.90 7.59 13.78
C ALA A 150 -23.15 7.40 12.26
N PRO A 151 -24.18 6.64 11.86
CA PRO A 151 -24.45 6.35 10.46
C PRO A 151 -24.63 7.65 9.70
N GLY A 152 -23.73 7.91 8.74
CA GLY A 152 -23.82 9.05 7.86
C GLY A 152 -25.18 9.05 7.16
N ARG A 153 -25.81 10.21 7.10
CA ARG A 153 -27.08 10.46 6.40
C ARG A 153 -27.07 9.75 5.05
N GLY A 154 -28.08 8.92 4.84
CA GLY A 154 -28.36 8.24 3.58
C GLY A 154 -28.41 9.19 2.38
N PRO A 155 -28.47 8.64 1.17
CA PRO A 155 -28.44 9.44 -0.05
C PRO A 155 -29.55 10.49 -0.03
N ARG A 156 -29.21 11.75 -0.33
CA ARG A 156 -30.18 12.82 -0.53
C ARG A 156 -31.07 12.42 -1.72
N GLU A 157 -32.34 12.24 -1.47
CA GLU A 157 -33.33 12.15 -2.52
C GLU A 157 -33.25 13.41 -3.37
N VAL A 158 -32.97 13.22 -4.66
CA VAL A 158 -33.03 14.29 -5.66
C VAL A 158 -34.51 14.54 -5.91
N GLU A 159 -35.07 15.59 -5.32
CA GLU A 159 -36.41 16.07 -5.66
C GLU A 159 -36.41 16.46 -7.16
N THR A 160 -37.06 15.65 -7.97
CA THR A 160 -37.36 15.96 -9.35
C THR A 160 -38.48 17.03 -9.34
N ARG A 161 -38.10 18.30 -9.50
CA ARG A 161 -39.04 19.36 -9.79
C ARG A 161 -39.63 19.08 -11.20
N ALA A 162 -40.82 18.52 -11.23
CA ALA A 162 -41.69 18.59 -12.42
C ALA A 162 -42.06 20.04 -12.60
N GLN A 163 -41.70 20.60 -13.75
CA GLN A 163 -42.22 21.87 -14.23
C GLN A 163 -43.56 21.62 -14.96
N ALA A 164 -44.59 22.25 -14.47
CA ALA A 164 -45.83 22.49 -15.17
C ALA A 164 -45.65 23.69 -16.12
#